data_0ad13059e46705d7ba3291b00aa4cc77
#
_entry.id   0ad13059e46705d7ba3291b00aa4cc77
#
_cell.length_a   1.000
_cell.length_b   1.000
_cell.length_c   1.000
_cell.angle_alpha   90.00
_cell.angle_beta   90.00
_cell.angle_gamma   90.00
#
_symmetry.space_group_name_H-M   'P 1'
#
loop_
_entity.id
_entity.type
_entity.pdbx_description
1 polymer ?
#
loop_
_entity_poly.entity_id
_entity_poly.type
_entity_poly.pdbx_seq_one_letter_code
_entity_poly.pdbx_strand_id
1 'polypeptide(L)'
;MNVDKSDARVKRMFGQIAPGYDRMNHLLSMNVDRYWRWKTVRRVAPQGTAPILDVCTGTGDLAFAYLRRVQPGTEVVATDFCREMLQVGRRKQQRRPRSGRITFVEADTQQLPFENDVFQIVSVAFGLRNVADTDQGLAEMARVCKPGGKVAVLEFSEPGWQPFKAIYGCYMNYLLPRIGQLLARNKENAYRYLPESVGEFPSGRALVKRMEESGLQDVRFHRLSLGIATLYVGVK
;
A
#
# COMPACT_ATOMS: atom_id res chain seq x y z
N MET A 1 -17.25 8.22 -14.91
CA MET A 1 -16.48 7.23 -15.74
C MET A 1 -15.74 6.37 -14.76
N ASN A 2 -15.91 5.05 -14.78
CA ASN A 2 -15.14 4.16 -13.91
C ASN A 2 -13.67 4.16 -14.34
N VAL A 3 -12.77 4.28 -13.37
CA VAL A 3 -11.32 4.17 -13.61
C VAL A 3 -11.01 2.76 -14.12
N ASP A 4 -10.35 2.66 -15.27
CA ASP A 4 -9.89 1.36 -15.77
C ASP A 4 -8.77 0.82 -14.87
N LYS A 5 -9.11 -0.20 -14.09
CA LYS A 5 -8.22 -0.93 -13.18
C LYS A 5 -7.78 -2.28 -13.73
N SER A 6 -7.85 -2.47 -15.06
CA SER A 6 -7.38 -3.72 -15.66
C SER A 6 -5.91 -3.96 -15.31
N ASP A 7 -5.61 -5.20 -14.92
CA ASP A 7 -4.26 -5.61 -14.48
C ASP A 7 -3.20 -5.27 -15.51
N ALA A 8 -3.51 -5.46 -16.79
CA ALA A 8 -2.58 -5.14 -17.88
C ALA A 8 -2.23 -3.65 -17.97
N ARG A 9 -3.20 -2.75 -17.74
CA ARG A 9 -2.98 -1.29 -17.73
C ARG A 9 -2.20 -0.88 -16.50
N VAL A 10 -2.63 -1.33 -15.33
CA VAL A 10 -2.00 -1.00 -14.04
C VAL A 10 -0.55 -1.49 -14.03
N LYS A 11 -0.29 -2.74 -14.49
CA LYS A 11 1.05 -3.31 -14.60
C LYS A 11 1.95 -2.49 -15.54
N ARG A 12 1.47 -2.11 -16.73
CA ARG A 12 2.25 -1.25 -17.65
C ARG A 12 2.54 0.12 -17.06
N MET A 13 1.55 0.76 -16.45
CA MET A 13 1.70 2.07 -15.85
C MET A 13 2.77 2.08 -14.76
N PHE A 14 2.69 1.16 -13.81
CA PHE A 14 3.67 1.06 -12.72
C PHE A 14 5.04 0.59 -13.21
N GLY A 15 5.11 -0.31 -14.19
CA GLY A 15 6.37 -0.74 -14.80
C GLY A 15 7.16 0.42 -15.42
N GLN A 16 6.46 1.34 -16.12
CA GLN A 16 7.10 2.52 -16.73
C GLN A 16 7.68 3.50 -15.71
N ILE A 17 7.02 3.69 -14.57
CA ILE A 17 7.47 4.66 -13.56
C ILE A 17 8.39 4.06 -12.49
N ALA A 18 8.53 2.74 -12.44
CA ALA A 18 9.29 2.03 -11.40
C ALA A 18 10.69 2.61 -11.14
N PRO A 19 11.52 2.98 -12.14
CA PRO A 19 12.87 3.51 -11.88
C PRO A 19 12.91 4.81 -11.07
N GLY A 20 11.88 5.65 -11.19
CA GLY A 20 11.78 6.95 -10.53
C GLY A 20 10.74 7.00 -9.39
N TYR A 21 10.01 5.91 -9.18
CA TYR A 21 8.82 5.86 -8.33
C TYR A 21 9.02 6.41 -6.92
N ASP A 22 10.04 5.92 -6.20
CA ASP A 22 10.31 6.35 -4.83
C ASP A 22 10.58 7.85 -4.74
N ARG A 23 11.46 8.36 -5.61
CA ARG A 23 11.82 9.79 -5.61
C ARG A 23 10.62 10.67 -5.86
N MET A 24 9.77 10.28 -6.82
CA MET A 24 8.57 11.03 -7.15
C MET A 24 7.55 11.01 -6.00
N ASN A 25 7.29 9.84 -5.41
CA ASN A 25 6.36 9.73 -4.30
C ASN A 25 6.83 10.51 -3.07
N HIS A 26 8.11 10.42 -2.74
CA HIS A 26 8.68 11.19 -1.62
C HIS A 26 8.63 12.70 -1.89
N LEU A 27 8.89 13.14 -3.12
CA LEU A 27 8.80 14.55 -3.50
C LEU A 27 7.35 15.05 -3.42
N LEU A 28 6.42 14.34 -4.07
CA LEU A 28 5.01 14.74 -4.13
C LEU A 28 4.32 14.65 -2.76
N SER A 29 4.73 13.74 -1.90
CA SER A 29 4.23 13.68 -0.52
C SER A 29 5.01 14.57 0.46
N MET A 30 6.03 15.30 0.01
CA MET A 30 6.98 16.04 0.87
C MET A 30 7.57 15.13 1.98
N ASN A 31 7.87 13.87 1.66
CA ASN A 31 8.31 12.80 2.57
C ASN A 31 7.32 12.40 3.68
N VAL A 32 6.10 12.90 3.67
CA VAL A 32 5.08 12.53 4.67
C VAL A 32 4.65 11.06 4.53
N ASP A 33 4.79 10.46 3.35
CA ASP A 33 4.57 9.04 3.09
C ASP A 33 5.44 8.14 3.98
N ARG A 34 6.68 8.57 4.32
CA ARG A 34 7.58 7.85 5.25
C ARG A 34 7.05 7.88 6.68
N TYR A 35 6.47 9.01 7.11
CA TYR A 35 5.81 9.15 8.40
C TYR A 35 4.58 8.24 8.49
N TRP A 36 3.76 8.15 7.44
CA TRP A 36 2.59 7.28 7.43
C TRP A 36 2.98 5.80 7.56
N ARG A 37 3.99 5.33 6.81
CA ARG A 37 4.52 3.95 6.94
C ARG A 37 5.10 3.69 8.32
N TRP A 38 5.84 4.64 8.89
CA TRP A 38 6.36 4.53 10.25
C TRP A 38 5.23 4.42 11.29
N LYS A 39 4.17 5.23 11.16
CA LYS A 39 2.98 5.15 12.02
C LYS A 39 2.29 3.80 11.87
N THR A 40 2.16 3.26 10.65
CA THR A 40 1.58 1.94 10.38
C THR A 40 2.35 0.86 11.15
N VAL A 41 3.66 0.77 10.96
CA VAL A 41 4.50 -0.24 11.61
C VAL A 41 4.50 -0.10 13.15
N ARG A 42 4.36 1.12 13.68
CA ARG A 42 4.22 1.31 15.14
C ARG A 42 2.87 0.85 15.68
N ARG A 43 1.81 1.03 14.91
CA ARG A 43 0.46 0.68 15.34
C ARG A 43 0.18 -0.82 15.15
N VAL A 44 0.74 -1.38 14.11
CA VAL A 44 0.68 -2.82 13.80
C VAL A 44 2.08 -3.40 14.01
N ALA A 45 2.56 -3.31 15.25
CA ALA A 45 3.89 -3.79 15.59
C ALA A 45 3.96 -5.32 15.54
N PRO A 46 5.02 -5.89 14.93
CA PRO A 46 5.27 -7.32 14.94
C PRO A 46 5.38 -7.87 16.37
N GLN A 47 4.81 -9.06 16.56
CA GLN A 47 4.88 -9.78 17.84
C GLN A 47 5.40 -11.21 17.60
N GLY A 48 6.53 -11.55 18.24
CA GLY A 48 7.16 -12.85 18.01
C GLY A 48 7.81 -12.96 16.63
N THR A 49 7.98 -14.20 16.15
CA THR A 49 8.78 -14.55 14.95
C THR A 49 7.95 -15.05 13.76
N ALA A 50 6.62 -15.09 13.87
CA ALA A 50 5.79 -15.47 12.74
C ALA A 50 5.98 -14.47 11.55
N PRO A 51 5.88 -14.92 10.29
CA PRO A 51 6.20 -14.07 9.15
C PRO A 51 5.21 -12.91 8.97
N ILE A 52 5.66 -11.89 8.24
CA ILE A 52 4.87 -10.71 7.84
C ILE A 52 4.76 -10.70 6.33
N LEU A 53 3.57 -10.35 5.82
CA LEU A 53 3.32 -10.16 4.40
C LEU A 53 2.99 -8.69 4.11
N ASP A 54 3.64 -8.14 3.09
CA ASP A 54 3.31 -6.83 2.51
C ASP A 54 2.87 -7.03 1.07
N VAL A 55 1.57 -6.87 0.80
CA VAL A 55 1.00 -7.05 -0.54
C VAL A 55 0.96 -5.73 -1.30
N CYS A 56 0.94 -5.77 -2.63
CA CYS A 56 1.10 -4.60 -3.49
C CYS A 56 2.29 -3.73 -3.03
N THR A 57 3.39 -4.39 -2.69
CA THR A 57 4.53 -3.77 -1.98
C THR A 57 5.25 -2.71 -2.81
N GLY A 58 5.07 -2.72 -4.13
CA GLY A 58 5.79 -1.86 -5.05
C GLY A 58 7.30 -2.08 -4.94
N THR A 59 8.01 -1.04 -4.56
CA THR A 59 9.47 -1.08 -4.34
C THR A 59 9.88 -1.51 -2.94
N GLY A 60 8.92 -1.94 -2.09
CA GLY A 60 9.16 -2.53 -0.78
C GLY A 60 9.28 -1.57 0.38
N ASP A 61 8.86 -0.31 0.27
CA ASP A 61 9.09 0.68 1.34
C ASP A 61 8.46 0.33 2.68
N LEU A 62 7.23 -0.24 2.69
CA LEU A 62 6.59 -0.69 3.92
C LEU A 62 7.25 -1.97 4.44
N ALA A 63 7.59 -2.92 3.56
CA ALA A 63 8.35 -4.12 3.93
C ALA A 63 9.71 -3.77 4.59
N PHE A 64 10.45 -2.79 4.04
CA PHE A 64 11.67 -2.27 4.68
C PHE A 64 11.41 -1.57 6.01
N ALA A 65 10.24 -0.95 6.19
CA ALA A 65 9.88 -0.35 7.48
C ALA A 65 9.60 -1.43 8.54
N TYR A 66 8.95 -2.53 8.19
CA TYR A 66 8.77 -3.70 9.06
C TYR A 66 10.11 -4.36 9.39
N LEU A 67 10.97 -4.57 8.39
CA LEU A 67 12.28 -5.22 8.59
C LEU A 67 13.14 -4.57 9.68
N ARG A 68 12.97 -3.27 9.94
CA ARG A 68 13.65 -2.54 11.01
C ARG A 68 13.06 -2.79 12.41
N ARG A 69 11.94 -3.47 12.49
CA ARG A 69 11.16 -3.64 13.73
C ARG A 69 10.90 -5.09 14.10
N VAL A 70 11.17 -6.02 13.18
CA VAL A 70 11.02 -7.45 13.44
C VAL A 70 12.13 -7.97 14.35
N GLN A 71 11.83 -9.03 15.08
CA GLN A 71 12.82 -9.78 15.84
C GLN A 71 13.73 -10.57 14.88
N PRO A 72 14.97 -10.88 15.29
CA PRO A 72 15.83 -11.77 14.52
C PRO A 72 15.11 -13.10 14.21
N GLY A 73 15.22 -13.55 12.96
CA GLY A 73 14.55 -14.77 12.50
C GLY A 73 13.12 -14.56 11.95
N THR A 74 12.52 -13.38 12.10
CA THR A 74 11.23 -13.09 11.49
C THR A 74 11.39 -12.85 9.98
N GLU A 75 10.65 -13.59 9.18
CA GLU A 75 10.62 -13.39 7.73
C GLU A 75 9.70 -12.23 7.36
N VAL A 76 10.14 -11.39 6.41
CA VAL A 76 9.30 -10.38 5.76
C VAL A 76 9.16 -10.76 4.28
N VAL A 77 7.93 -11.09 3.88
CA VAL A 77 7.58 -11.40 2.50
C VAL A 77 6.91 -10.18 1.87
N ALA A 78 7.27 -9.85 0.66
CA ALA A 78 6.77 -8.69 -0.07
C ALA A 78 6.29 -9.12 -1.47
N THR A 79 5.00 -8.94 -1.75
CA THR A 79 4.42 -9.34 -3.03
C THR A 79 3.96 -8.15 -3.85
N ASP A 80 4.13 -8.25 -5.16
CA ASP A 80 3.56 -7.32 -6.14
C ASP A 80 3.38 -8.06 -7.46
N PHE A 81 2.39 -7.71 -8.24
CA PHE A 81 2.17 -8.29 -9.55
C PHE A 81 3.04 -7.61 -10.64
N CYS A 82 3.64 -6.45 -10.34
CA CYS A 82 4.53 -5.72 -11.22
C CYS A 82 6.01 -6.10 -10.95
N ARG A 83 6.57 -6.93 -11.80
CA ARG A 83 7.95 -7.44 -11.71
C ARG A 83 9.00 -6.32 -11.66
N GLU A 84 8.80 -5.25 -12.41
CA GLU A 84 9.70 -4.10 -12.47
C GLU A 84 9.80 -3.39 -11.11
N MET A 85 8.71 -3.28 -10.39
CA MET A 85 8.68 -2.75 -9.03
C MET A 85 9.50 -3.62 -8.08
N LEU A 86 9.29 -4.94 -8.11
CA LEU A 86 10.05 -5.90 -7.29
C LEU A 86 11.54 -5.87 -7.60
N GLN A 87 11.93 -5.67 -8.87
CA GLN A 87 13.34 -5.52 -9.24
C GLN A 87 13.99 -4.30 -8.59
N VAL A 88 13.26 -3.17 -8.50
CA VAL A 88 13.75 -1.99 -7.76
C VAL A 88 13.91 -2.32 -6.29
N GLY A 89 12.94 -3.01 -5.68
CA GLY A 89 12.99 -3.47 -4.30
C GLY A 89 14.21 -4.35 -4.02
N ARG A 90 14.48 -5.35 -4.88
CA ARG A 90 15.66 -6.22 -4.78
C ARG A 90 16.97 -5.42 -4.86
N ARG A 91 17.07 -4.45 -5.78
CA ARG A 91 18.24 -3.55 -5.86
C ARG A 91 18.42 -2.69 -4.60
N LYS A 92 17.31 -2.20 -4.02
CA LYS A 92 17.35 -1.48 -2.74
C LYS A 92 17.89 -2.37 -1.62
N GLN A 93 17.48 -3.62 -1.56
CA GLN A 93 17.95 -4.59 -0.58
C GLN A 93 19.46 -4.86 -0.73
N GLN A 94 19.96 -5.09 -1.95
CA GLN A 94 21.39 -5.29 -2.21
C GLN A 94 22.28 -4.15 -1.70
N ARG A 95 21.75 -2.92 -1.71
CA ARG A 95 22.45 -1.72 -1.17
C ARG A 95 22.38 -1.60 0.34
N ARG A 96 21.66 -2.50 1.03
CA ARG A 96 21.44 -2.50 2.48
C ARG A 96 21.71 -3.88 3.11
N PRO A 97 22.89 -4.47 2.92
CA PRO A 97 23.14 -5.86 3.30
C PRO A 97 22.98 -6.16 4.79
N ARG A 98 23.10 -5.13 5.65
CA ARG A 98 22.99 -5.28 7.12
C ARG A 98 21.54 -5.17 7.66
N SER A 99 20.56 -4.90 6.83
CA SER A 99 19.18 -4.64 7.27
C SER A 99 18.28 -5.89 7.34
N GLY A 100 18.84 -7.10 7.23
CA GLY A 100 18.07 -8.34 7.11
C GLY A 100 17.59 -8.58 5.68
N ARG A 101 16.72 -9.59 5.48
CA ARG A 101 16.29 -10.02 4.14
C ARG A 101 14.77 -9.96 3.99
N ILE A 102 14.33 -9.43 2.85
CA ILE A 102 12.95 -9.48 2.39
C ILE A 102 12.87 -10.51 1.25
N THR A 103 11.90 -11.38 1.30
CA THR A 103 11.59 -12.31 0.20
C THR A 103 10.61 -11.64 -0.75
N PHE A 104 11.07 -11.24 -1.94
CA PHE A 104 10.23 -10.61 -2.96
C PHE A 104 9.62 -11.67 -3.88
N VAL A 105 8.27 -11.74 -3.95
CA VAL A 105 7.50 -12.71 -4.72
C VAL A 105 6.58 -11.98 -5.71
N GLU A 106 6.57 -12.38 -6.99
CA GLU A 106 5.60 -11.89 -7.96
C GLU A 106 4.28 -12.62 -7.72
N ALA A 107 3.22 -11.90 -7.32
CA ALA A 107 1.91 -12.46 -7.04
C ALA A 107 0.81 -11.41 -7.18
N ASP A 108 -0.37 -11.88 -7.57
CA ASP A 108 -1.62 -11.11 -7.52
C ASP A 108 -2.21 -11.19 -6.12
N THR A 109 -2.59 -10.03 -5.57
CA THR A 109 -3.24 -9.95 -4.26
C THR A 109 -4.61 -10.63 -4.23
N GLN A 110 -5.25 -10.80 -5.39
CA GLN A 110 -6.52 -11.51 -5.53
C GLN A 110 -6.37 -13.04 -5.47
N GLN A 111 -5.13 -13.55 -5.59
CA GLN A 111 -4.82 -14.97 -5.52
C GLN A 111 -3.41 -15.17 -4.96
N LEU A 112 -3.28 -15.05 -3.64
CA LEU A 112 -1.99 -15.14 -2.96
C LEU A 112 -1.48 -16.59 -2.91
N PRO A 113 -0.23 -16.88 -3.32
CA PRO A 113 0.33 -18.24 -3.37
C PRO A 113 0.83 -18.70 -1.99
N PHE A 114 0.01 -18.50 -0.97
CA PHE A 114 0.33 -18.89 0.41
C PHE A 114 -0.84 -19.68 1.01
N GLU A 115 -0.51 -20.53 1.96
CA GLU A 115 -1.50 -21.28 2.74
C GLU A 115 -2.30 -20.34 3.67
N ASN A 116 -3.39 -20.86 4.20
CA ASN A 116 -4.19 -20.13 5.20
C ASN A 116 -3.39 -19.97 6.49
N ASP A 117 -3.66 -18.90 7.24
CA ASP A 117 -3.23 -18.74 8.63
C ASP A 117 -1.71 -18.66 8.86
N VAL A 118 -0.96 -18.17 7.88
CA VAL A 118 0.53 -18.12 7.93
C VAL A 118 1.04 -16.85 8.61
N PHE A 119 0.53 -15.67 8.24
CA PHE A 119 1.17 -14.41 8.56
C PHE A 119 0.58 -13.74 9.81
N GLN A 120 1.43 -13.28 10.72
CA GLN A 120 0.97 -12.48 11.88
C GLN A 120 0.44 -11.09 11.49
N ILE A 121 0.96 -10.54 10.41
CA ILE A 121 0.55 -9.25 9.85
C ILE A 121 0.49 -9.41 8.33
N VAL A 122 -0.62 -8.97 7.75
CA VAL A 122 -0.76 -8.78 6.30
C VAL A 122 -1.04 -7.30 6.06
N SER A 123 -0.21 -6.63 5.30
CA SER A 123 -0.29 -5.19 5.10
C SER A 123 -0.30 -4.78 3.64
N VAL A 124 -0.90 -3.63 3.37
CA VAL A 124 -0.81 -2.94 2.09
C VAL A 124 -0.69 -1.44 2.31
N ALA A 125 0.17 -0.77 1.54
CA ALA A 125 0.26 0.69 1.57
C ALA A 125 0.14 1.29 0.18
N PHE A 126 -0.95 2.05 -0.04
CA PHE A 126 -1.23 2.79 -1.28
C PHE A 126 -1.36 1.92 -2.52
N GLY A 127 -1.71 0.64 -2.34
CA GLY A 127 -1.81 -0.35 -3.40
C GLY A 127 -3.20 -0.94 -3.59
N LEU A 128 -4.01 -1.04 -2.53
CA LEU A 128 -5.28 -1.76 -2.56
C LEU A 128 -6.30 -1.15 -3.54
N ARG A 129 -6.30 0.17 -3.71
CA ARG A 129 -7.17 0.87 -4.67
C ARG A 129 -6.91 0.49 -6.14
N ASN A 130 -5.74 -0.09 -6.42
CA ASN A 130 -5.33 -0.52 -7.76
C ASN A 130 -5.65 -1.99 -8.05
N VAL A 131 -6.08 -2.74 -7.06
CA VAL A 131 -6.53 -4.13 -7.20
C VAL A 131 -7.88 -4.14 -7.91
N ALA A 132 -8.05 -4.97 -8.94
CA ALA A 132 -9.25 -4.99 -9.77
C ALA A 132 -10.49 -5.36 -8.95
N ASP A 133 -10.42 -6.43 -8.17
CA ASP A 133 -11.42 -6.79 -7.17
C ASP A 133 -10.86 -6.58 -5.76
N THR A 134 -11.24 -5.45 -5.16
CA THR A 134 -10.81 -5.08 -3.81
C THR A 134 -11.32 -6.05 -2.75
N ASP A 135 -12.55 -6.58 -2.92
CA ASP A 135 -13.16 -7.46 -1.93
C ASP A 135 -12.48 -8.84 -1.95
N GLN A 136 -12.16 -9.35 -3.15
CA GLN A 136 -11.36 -10.56 -3.29
C GLN A 136 -9.95 -10.37 -2.70
N GLY A 137 -9.30 -9.23 -2.95
CA GLY A 137 -8.00 -8.92 -2.36
C GLY A 137 -8.04 -8.88 -0.82
N LEU A 138 -9.07 -8.27 -0.22
CA LEU A 138 -9.28 -8.25 1.23
C LEU A 138 -9.54 -9.66 1.78
N ALA A 139 -10.34 -10.47 1.09
CA ALA A 139 -10.60 -11.86 1.47
C ALA A 139 -9.32 -12.70 1.48
N GLU A 140 -8.46 -12.57 0.45
CA GLU A 140 -7.17 -13.25 0.40
C GLU A 140 -6.20 -12.78 1.51
N MET A 141 -6.14 -11.46 1.76
CA MET A 141 -5.37 -10.91 2.88
C MET A 141 -5.84 -11.47 4.23
N ALA A 142 -7.15 -11.58 4.43
CA ALA A 142 -7.72 -12.20 5.63
C ALA A 142 -7.45 -13.71 5.68
N ARG A 143 -7.54 -14.43 4.55
CA ARG A 143 -7.29 -15.86 4.47
C ARG A 143 -5.87 -16.23 4.92
N VAL A 144 -4.86 -15.54 4.39
CA VAL A 144 -3.45 -15.85 4.70
C VAL A 144 -2.99 -15.28 6.05
N CYS A 145 -3.76 -14.36 6.65
CA CYS A 145 -3.52 -13.87 8.01
C CYS A 145 -3.88 -14.96 9.01
N LYS A 146 -3.06 -15.18 10.04
CA LYS A 146 -3.34 -16.17 11.08
C LYS A 146 -4.40 -15.68 12.07
N PRO A 147 -5.10 -16.57 12.79
CA PRO A 147 -5.99 -16.19 13.90
C PRO A 147 -5.26 -15.30 14.92
N GLY A 148 -5.91 -14.20 15.34
CA GLY A 148 -5.32 -13.17 16.19
C GLY A 148 -4.29 -12.28 15.48
N GLY A 149 -3.99 -12.55 14.20
CA GLY A 149 -3.16 -11.69 13.37
C GLY A 149 -3.88 -10.42 12.93
N LYS A 150 -3.16 -9.51 12.28
CA LYS A 150 -3.70 -8.21 11.89
C LYS A 150 -3.59 -7.98 10.40
N VAL A 151 -4.67 -7.48 9.81
CA VAL A 151 -4.68 -6.94 8.44
C VAL A 151 -4.64 -5.42 8.53
N ALA A 152 -3.67 -4.79 7.85
CA ALA A 152 -3.46 -3.35 7.86
C ALA A 152 -3.51 -2.76 6.46
N VAL A 153 -4.42 -1.81 6.24
CA VAL A 153 -4.57 -1.09 4.97
C VAL A 153 -4.25 0.38 5.20
N LEU A 154 -3.17 0.86 4.60
CA LEU A 154 -2.82 2.29 4.56
C LEU A 154 -3.17 2.83 3.18
N GLU A 155 -4.15 3.72 3.08
CA GLU A 155 -4.58 4.29 1.80
C GLU A 155 -4.83 5.80 1.87
N PHE A 156 -4.79 6.42 0.70
CA PHE A 156 -5.21 7.81 0.56
C PHE A 156 -6.71 7.94 0.85
N SER A 157 -7.06 9.08 1.41
CA SER A 157 -8.44 9.46 1.70
C SER A 157 -8.61 10.96 1.51
N GLU A 158 -9.85 11.42 1.50
CA GLU A 158 -10.14 12.84 1.42
C GLU A 158 -10.22 13.48 2.80
N PRO A 159 -9.55 14.64 3.02
CA PRO A 159 -9.74 15.43 4.22
C PRO A 159 -11.21 15.79 4.44
N GLY A 160 -11.70 15.63 5.68
CA GLY A 160 -13.10 15.99 6.01
C GLY A 160 -13.30 17.45 6.40
N TRP A 161 -12.24 18.19 6.73
CA TRP A 161 -12.28 19.54 7.25
C TRP A 161 -12.09 20.59 6.16
N GLN A 162 -13.03 21.56 6.09
CA GLN A 162 -12.90 22.76 5.27
C GLN A 162 -12.17 23.85 6.08
N PRO A 163 -11.29 24.68 5.46
CA PRO A 163 -10.97 24.82 4.03
C PRO A 163 -9.87 23.87 3.51
N PHE A 164 -9.29 23.02 4.37
CA PHE A 164 -8.18 22.15 4.01
C PHE A 164 -8.54 21.18 2.88
N LYS A 165 -9.76 20.68 2.86
CA LYS A 165 -10.28 19.85 1.76
C LYS A 165 -10.17 20.56 0.41
N ALA A 166 -10.51 21.86 0.34
CA ALA A 166 -10.42 22.65 -0.89
C ALA A 166 -8.98 22.83 -1.36
N ILE A 167 -8.05 23.15 -0.42
CA ILE A 167 -6.61 23.30 -0.72
C ILE A 167 -6.03 21.96 -1.21
N TYR A 168 -6.34 20.87 -0.53
CA TYR A 168 -5.88 19.54 -0.92
C TYR A 168 -6.46 19.11 -2.28
N GLY A 169 -7.73 19.39 -2.53
CA GLY A 169 -8.37 19.15 -3.82
C GLY A 169 -7.71 19.94 -4.96
N CYS A 170 -7.36 21.20 -4.72
CA CYS A 170 -6.61 22.01 -5.68
C CYS A 170 -5.22 21.39 -5.96
N TYR A 171 -4.50 20.97 -4.91
CA TYR A 171 -3.22 20.28 -5.05
C TYR A 171 -3.36 18.99 -5.89
N MET A 172 -4.30 18.12 -5.54
CA MET A 172 -4.49 16.82 -6.19
C MET A 172 -4.93 16.93 -7.65
N ASN A 173 -5.84 17.86 -7.96
CA ASN A 173 -6.45 17.94 -9.28
C ASN A 173 -5.67 18.82 -10.27
N TYR A 174 -4.91 19.80 -9.79
CA TYR A 174 -4.22 20.76 -10.66
C TYR A 174 -2.70 20.73 -10.55
N LEU A 175 -2.16 20.71 -9.34
CA LEU A 175 -0.71 20.85 -9.15
C LEU A 175 0.01 19.51 -9.33
N LEU A 176 -0.46 18.46 -8.70
CA LEU A 176 0.16 17.12 -8.72
C LEU A 176 0.25 16.55 -10.15
N PRO A 177 -0.79 16.56 -11.00
CA PRO A 177 -0.68 16.07 -12.37
C PRO A 177 0.32 16.85 -13.22
N ARG A 178 0.38 18.19 -13.06
CA ARG A 178 1.33 19.04 -13.80
C ARG A 178 2.78 18.76 -13.40
N ILE A 179 3.07 18.68 -12.09
CA ILE A 179 4.40 18.33 -11.59
C ILE A 179 4.78 16.92 -12.02
N GLY A 180 3.85 15.97 -11.90
CA GLY A 180 4.06 14.59 -12.29
C GLY A 180 4.37 14.44 -13.79
N GLN A 181 3.65 15.12 -14.67
CA GLN A 181 3.91 15.12 -16.10
C GLN A 181 5.25 15.76 -16.48
N LEU A 182 5.64 16.84 -15.78
CA LEU A 182 6.90 17.54 -16.04
C LEU A 182 8.12 16.69 -15.67
N LEU A 183 8.04 15.94 -14.56
CA LEU A 183 9.16 15.20 -13.97
C LEU A 183 9.21 13.72 -14.42
N ALA A 184 8.08 13.13 -14.73
CA ALA A 184 7.99 11.75 -15.19
C ALA A 184 7.16 11.69 -16.47
N ARG A 185 7.79 11.87 -17.64
CA ARG A 185 7.15 11.71 -18.95
C ARG A 185 6.74 10.25 -19.13
N ASN A 186 5.58 9.85 -18.61
CA ASN A 186 5.01 8.53 -18.86
C ASN A 186 3.81 8.62 -19.81
N LYS A 187 3.69 7.63 -20.70
CA LYS A 187 2.60 7.56 -21.68
C LYS A 187 1.24 7.24 -21.05
N GLU A 188 1.23 6.66 -19.85
CA GLU A 188 0.01 6.14 -19.18
C GLU A 188 -0.59 7.13 -18.16
N ASN A 189 -0.05 8.38 -18.07
CA ASN A 189 -0.59 9.43 -17.19
C ASN A 189 -0.82 9.01 -15.72
N ALA A 190 0.13 8.28 -15.11
CA ALA A 190 0.01 7.75 -13.75
C ALA A 190 -0.37 8.80 -12.69
N TYR A 191 0.05 10.05 -12.87
CA TYR A 191 -0.24 11.14 -11.94
C TYR A 191 -1.62 11.78 -12.14
N ARG A 192 -2.29 11.51 -13.26
CA ARG A 192 -3.71 11.81 -13.45
C ARG A 192 -4.59 10.68 -12.90
N TYR A 193 -4.14 9.44 -13.03
CA TYR A 193 -4.80 8.27 -12.47
C TYR A 193 -4.91 8.34 -10.92
N LEU A 194 -3.91 8.92 -10.23
CA LEU A 194 -3.90 8.96 -8.77
C LEU A 194 -5.12 9.67 -8.17
N PRO A 195 -5.45 10.94 -8.48
CA PRO A 195 -6.65 11.59 -7.93
C PRO A 195 -7.96 10.87 -8.32
N GLU A 196 -8.05 10.35 -9.55
CA GLU A 196 -9.21 9.60 -10.03
C GLU A 196 -9.41 8.32 -9.19
N SER A 197 -8.37 7.52 -9.00
CA SER A 197 -8.43 6.27 -8.22
C SER A 197 -8.69 6.51 -6.72
N VAL A 198 -8.21 7.62 -6.16
CA VAL A 198 -8.49 7.99 -4.76
C VAL A 198 -9.96 8.37 -4.59
N GLY A 199 -10.53 9.11 -5.54
CA GLY A 199 -11.94 9.54 -5.49
C GLY A 199 -12.94 8.38 -5.60
N GLU A 200 -12.59 7.31 -6.32
CA GLU A 200 -13.46 6.13 -6.47
C GLU A 200 -13.26 5.07 -5.37
N PHE A 201 -12.16 5.13 -4.62
CA PHE A 201 -11.87 4.11 -3.62
C PHE A 201 -12.69 4.34 -2.34
N PRO A 202 -13.29 3.29 -1.75
CA PRO A 202 -14.06 3.42 -0.51
C PRO A 202 -13.17 3.89 0.63
N SER A 203 -13.66 4.84 1.43
CA SER A 203 -12.93 5.37 2.58
C SER A 203 -13.80 5.43 3.85
N GLY A 204 -13.16 5.58 5.02
CA GLY A 204 -13.84 5.65 6.30
C GLY A 204 -14.66 4.39 6.59
N ARG A 205 -15.93 4.54 6.96
CA ARG A 205 -16.81 3.42 7.32
C ARG A 205 -17.11 2.47 6.16
N ALA A 206 -17.05 2.95 4.91
CA ALA A 206 -17.28 2.10 3.75
C ALA A 206 -16.18 1.03 3.58
N LEU A 207 -14.91 1.39 3.80
CA LEU A 207 -13.83 0.40 3.77
C LEU A 207 -13.83 -0.48 5.02
N VAL A 208 -14.16 0.06 6.20
CA VAL A 208 -14.35 -0.76 7.42
C VAL A 208 -15.35 -1.89 7.15
N LYS A 209 -16.51 -1.57 6.59
CA LYS A 209 -17.54 -2.57 6.28
C LYS A 209 -17.01 -3.67 5.36
N ARG A 210 -16.28 -3.32 4.28
CA ARG A 210 -15.68 -4.32 3.38
C ARG A 210 -14.66 -5.22 4.08
N MET A 211 -13.84 -4.64 4.98
CA MET A 211 -12.91 -5.42 5.78
C MET A 211 -13.62 -6.37 6.75
N GLU A 212 -14.73 -5.94 7.35
CA GLU A 212 -15.57 -6.80 8.21
C GLU A 212 -16.25 -7.92 7.39
N GLU A 213 -16.74 -7.61 6.19
CA GLU A 213 -17.32 -8.59 5.25
C GLU A 213 -16.28 -9.62 4.75
N SER A 214 -14.99 -9.29 4.76
CA SER A 214 -13.90 -10.23 4.48
C SER A 214 -13.54 -11.15 5.66
N GLY A 215 -14.26 -11.06 6.78
CA GLY A 215 -14.06 -11.90 7.97
C GLY A 215 -13.16 -11.31 9.05
N LEU A 216 -12.76 -10.03 8.92
CA LEU A 216 -11.98 -9.33 9.93
C LEU A 216 -12.87 -8.76 11.02
N GLN A 217 -12.39 -8.79 12.25
CA GLN A 217 -13.07 -8.28 13.44
C GLN A 217 -12.37 -7.03 13.97
N ASP A 218 -13.06 -6.28 14.85
CA ASP A 218 -12.52 -5.08 15.52
C ASP A 218 -11.88 -4.07 14.56
N VAL A 219 -12.43 -3.93 13.36
CA VAL A 219 -11.86 -3.05 12.34
C VAL A 219 -11.95 -1.59 12.78
N ARG A 220 -10.80 -0.96 12.93
CA ARG A 220 -10.67 0.46 13.33
C ARG A 220 -9.89 1.23 12.30
N PHE A 221 -10.20 2.51 12.14
CA PHE A 221 -9.43 3.38 11.26
C PHE A 221 -8.90 4.62 11.97
N HIS A 222 -7.75 5.10 11.50
CA HIS A 222 -7.04 6.24 12.06
C HIS A 222 -6.64 7.18 10.93
N ARG A 223 -7.21 8.37 10.93
CA ARG A 223 -6.85 9.43 9.98
C ARG A 223 -5.46 9.97 10.30
N LEU A 224 -4.64 10.11 9.27
CA LEU A 224 -3.30 10.66 9.32
C LEU A 224 -3.25 11.95 8.50
N SER A 225 -2.45 12.92 8.94
CA SER A 225 -2.26 14.21 8.25
C SER A 225 -3.58 14.85 7.84
N LEU A 226 -4.46 15.12 8.82
CA LEU A 226 -5.79 15.72 8.63
C LEU A 226 -6.73 14.92 7.69
N GLY A 227 -6.44 13.65 7.46
CA GLY A 227 -7.25 12.76 6.63
C GLY A 227 -6.77 12.61 5.19
N ILE A 228 -5.55 13.06 4.84
CA ILE A 228 -4.93 12.79 3.54
C ILE A 228 -4.67 11.28 3.36
N ALA A 229 -4.29 10.60 4.43
CA ALA A 229 -4.16 9.16 4.47
C ALA A 229 -4.92 8.60 5.67
N THR A 230 -5.38 7.38 5.55
CA THR A 230 -6.08 6.66 6.62
C THR A 230 -5.49 5.25 6.74
N LEU A 231 -5.16 4.88 7.97
CA LEU A 231 -4.75 3.53 8.33
C LEU A 231 -5.95 2.77 8.91
N TYR A 232 -6.30 1.66 8.29
CA TYR A 232 -7.31 0.71 8.76
C TYR A 232 -6.61 -0.51 9.33
N VAL A 233 -7.11 -1.04 10.43
CA VAL A 233 -6.57 -2.25 11.07
C VAL A 233 -7.73 -3.11 11.53
N GLY A 234 -7.75 -4.35 11.09
CA GLY A 234 -8.66 -5.40 11.55
C GLY A 234 -7.88 -6.58 12.12
N VAL A 235 -8.54 -7.40 12.92
CA VAL A 235 -8.01 -8.63 13.51
C VAL A 235 -8.73 -9.83 12.87
N LYS A 236 -7.97 -10.87 12.54
CA LYS A 236 -8.57 -12.14 12.10
C LYS A 236 -9.01 -12.98 13.28
#